data_4f318ae74bd98be8a30b04e7c72f8eca
#
_entry.id   4f318ae74bd98be8a30b04e7c72f8eca
#
_cell.length_a   1.000
_cell.length_b   1.000
_cell.length_c   1.000
_cell.angle_alpha   90.00
_cell.angle_beta   90.00
_cell.angle_gamma   90.00
#
_symmetry.space_group_name_H-M   'P 1'
#
loop_
_entity.id
_entity.type
_entity.pdbx_description
1 polymer ?
#
loop_
_entity_poly.entity_id
_entity_poly.type
_entity_poly.pdbx_seq_one_letter_code
_entity_poly.pdbx_strand_id
1 'polypeptide(L)'
;VVAASMVQLNYQPLRELTRSLPTKSDCVEDQNEYQQIDGAFQAYRRDLERMRIFQENQRVSLQKELMQNLLEHDIDVSALSGDIVSWIRIDSWGEWFVLLLLKDEGLDFSEPLTEKVTLLPVQPHGVPTLCMFAREETSLRQSLGMMEAYLKENGVDYFAGSVRCGWKQIHPAFLSLCERSEIAQE
;
A
#
# COMPACT_ATOMS: atom_id res chain seq x y z
N VAL A 1 54.56 24.55 6.02
CA VAL A 1 53.53 25.61 5.82
C VAL A 1 52.48 25.17 4.79
N VAL A 2 52.88 24.52 3.66
CA VAL A 2 51.96 24.12 2.59
C VAL A 2 50.96 23.02 3.04
N ALA A 3 51.38 22.05 3.86
CA ALA A 3 50.55 20.96 4.33
C ALA A 3 49.41 21.45 5.29
N ALA A 4 49.68 22.47 6.10
CA ALA A 4 48.67 23.04 7.01
C ALA A 4 47.57 23.83 6.26
N SER A 5 47.94 24.47 5.11
CA SER A 5 46.96 25.16 4.27
C SER A 5 46.06 24.19 3.48
N MET A 6 46.54 23.03 3.06
CA MET A 6 45.75 22.01 2.37
C MET A 6 44.75 21.36 3.30
N VAL A 7 45.11 21.10 4.55
CA VAL A 7 44.17 20.57 5.55
C VAL A 7 43.09 21.59 5.87
N GLN A 8 43.38 22.86 5.99
CA GLN A 8 42.38 23.91 6.24
C GLN A 8 41.41 24.09 5.07
N LEU A 9 41.87 24.01 3.81
CA LEU A 9 41.01 24.11 2.62
C LEU A 9 40.03 22.95 2.49
N ASN A 10 40.43 21.74 2.87
CA ASN A 10 39.53 20.55 2.83
C ASN A 10 38.54 20.50 4.00
N TYR A 11 38.82 21.19 5.12
CA TYR A 11 37.94 21.21 6.29
C TYR A 11 36.88 22.33 6.28
N GLN A 12 37.07 23.38 5.49
CA GLN A 12 36.09 24.49 5.42
C GLN A 12 34.70 24.04 4.93
N PRO A 13 34.57 23.26 3.85
CA PRO A 13 33.25 22.77 3.39
C PRO A 13 32.54 21.90 4.43
N LEU A 14 33.29 21.10 5.20
CA LEU A 14 32.74 20.26 6.25
C LEU A 14 32.22 21.09 7.45
N ARG A 15 32.91 22.17 7.83
CA ARG A 15 32.47 23.11 8.85
C ARG A 15 31.22 23.91 8.45
N GLU A 16 31.10 24.25 7.19
CA GLU A 16 29.91 24.95 6.68
C GLU A 16 28.69 23.99 6.64
N LEU A 17 28.89 22.73 6.28
CA LEU A 17 27.87 21.69 6.35
C LEU A 17 27.40 21.43 7.80
N THR A 18 28.31 21.36 8.78
CA THR A 18 27.91 21.17 10.18
C THR A 18 27.16 22.37 10.76
N ARG A 19 27.45 23.62 10.29
CA ARG A 19 26.73 24.82 10.71
C ARG A 19 25.33 24.94 10.09
N SER A 20 25.11 24.35 8.94
CA SER A 20 23.81 24.38 8.25
C SER A 20 22.85 23.28 8.72
N LEU A 21 23.34 22.29 9.48
CA LEU A 21 22.49 21.24 10.03
C LEU A 21 21.75 21.76 11.28
N PRO A 22 20.43 21.56 11.39
CA PRO A 22 19.68 21.96 12.57
C PRO A 22 20.12 21.13 13.78
N THR A 23 21.07 21.65 14.56
CA THR A 23 21.50 21.06 15.81
C THR A 23 20.42 21.25 16.86
N LYS A 24 19.60 20.24 17.07
CA LYS A 24 18.76 20.08 18.25
C LYS A 24 19.54 19.30 19.30
N SER A 25 20.52 19.94 19.95
CA SER A 25 21.12 19.35 21.13
C SER A 25 21.74 20.41 22.03
N ASP A 26 21.01 20.74 23.07
CA ASP A 26 21.62 21.13 24.33
C ASP A 26 22.33 19.89 24.89
N CYS A 27 23.60 19.99 25.20
CA CYS A 27 24.49 18.99 25.76
C CYS A 27 25.24 18.08 24.77
N VAL A 28 26.42 18.50 24.35
CA VAL A 28 27.69 17.72 24.53
C VAL A 28 28.82 18.53 23.89
N GLU A 29 29.66 19.15 24.73
CA GLU A 29 30.80 20.01 24.33
C GLU A 29 32.03 19.25 23.77
N ASP A 30 31.97 17.89 23.65
CA ASP A 30 33.14 17.05 23.31
C ASP A 30 32.92 16.08 22.14
N GLN A 31 31.87 16.25 21.33
CA GLN A 31 31.70 15.40 20.16
C GLN A 31 32.54 15.87 18.99
N ASN A 32 33.41 15.00 18.48
CA ASN A 32 34.16 15.22 17.26
C ASN A 32 33.22 15.57 16.08
N GLU A 33 33.57 16.54 15.22
CA GLU A 33 32.76 16.98 14.08
C GLU A 33 32.22 15.82 13.22
N TYR A 34 32.98 14.71 13.11
CA TYR A 34 32.54 13.50 12.42
C TYR A 34 31.36 12.81 13.10
N GLN A 35 31.29 12.79 14.42
CA GLN A 35 30.19 12.20 15.17
C GLN A 35 28.91 13.05 15.02
N GLN A 36 29.06 14.36 14.94
CA GLN A 36 27.93 15.27 14.71
C GLN A 36 27.37 15.09 13.29
N ILE A 37 28.24 14.95 12.27
CA ILE A 37 27.84 14.70 10.89
C ILE A 37 27.15 13.32 10.79
N ASP A 38 27.73 12.27 11.37
CA ASP A 38 27.15 10.94 11.35
C ASP A 38 25.79 10.92 12.06
N GLY A 39 25.67 11.57 13.21
CA GLY A 39 24.41 11.73 13.93
C GLY A 39 23.33 12.45 13.10
N ALA A 40 23.70 13.52 12.38
CA ALA A 40 22.80 14.24 11.51
C ALA A 40 22.38 13.42 10.29
N PHE A 41 23.30 12.67 9.69
CA PHE A 41 22.97 11.73 8.60
C PHE A 41 22.03 10.61 9.05
N GLN A 42 22.26 10.04 10.22
CA GLN A 42 21.37 9.03 10.79
C GLN A 42 19.98 9.59 11.10
N ALA A 43 19.90 10.81 11.64
CA ALA A 43 18.62 11.48 11.88
C ALA A 43 17.87 11.73 10.56
N TYR A 44 18.54 12.25 9.54
CA TYR A 44 17.97 12.48 8.22
C TYR A 44 17.45 11.18 7.56
N ARG A 45 18.23 10.10 7.64
CA ARG A 45 17.80 8.78 7.13
C ARG A 45 16.55 8.26 7.84
N ARG A 46 16.45 8.44 9.17
CA ARG A 46 15.25 8.07 9.94
C ARG A 46 14.04 8.89 9.53
N ASP A 47 14.21 10.18 9.29
CA ASP A 47 13.12 11.06 8.87
C ASP A 47 12.64 10.74 7.45
N LEU A 48 13.56 10.44 6.51
CA LEU A 48 13.20 9.95 5.19
C LEU A 48 12.41 8.63 5.25
N GLU A 49 12.84 7.69 6.09
CA GLU A 49 12.14 6.41 6.25
C GLU A 49 10.74 6.62 6.85
N ARG A 50 10.60 7.50 7.86
CA ARG A 50 9.28 7.86 8.41
C ARG A 50 8.38 8.49 7.37
N MET A 51 8.90 9.40 6.55
CA MET A 51 8.13 10.00 5.46
C MET A 51 7.69 8.96 4.44
N ARG A 52 8.57 8.02 4.09
CA ARG A 52 8.26 6.94 3.16
C ARG A 52 7.15 6.04 3.69
N ILE A 53 7.24 5.61 4.95
CA ILE A 53 6.21 4.80 5.61
C ILE A 53 4.88 5.57 5.65
N PHE A 54 4.90 6.84 5.98
CA PHE A 54 3.70 7.68 6.01
C PHE A 54 3.04 7.79 4.64
N GLN A 55 3.82 8.05 3.58
CA GLN A 55 3.30 8.12 2.21
C GLN A 55 2.72 6.78 1.75
N GLU A 56 3.37 5.66 2.10
CA GLU A 56 2.88 4.32 1.78
C GLU A 56 1.55 4.03 2.47
N ASN A 57 1.44 4.35 3.76
CA ASN A 57 0.19 4.17 4.52
C ASN A 57 -0.95 5.02 3.95
N GLN A 58 -0.67 6.28 3.57
CA GLN A 58 -1.65 7.12 2.90
C GLN A 58 -2.11 6.53 1.56
N ARG A 59 -1.17 6.01 0.76
CA ARG A 59 -1.49 5.36 -0.51
C ARG A 59 -2.41 4.16 -0.32
N VAL A 60 -2.08 3.26 0.61
CA VAL A 60 -2.91 2.09 0.93
C VAL A 60 -4.31 2.51 1.39
N SER A 61 -4.40 3.54 2.22
CA SER A 61 -5.68 4.08 2.68
C SER A 61 -6.56 4.56 1.53
N LEU A 62 -5.97 5.33 0.60
CA LEU A 62 -6.67 5.83 -0.58
C LEU A 62 -7.02 4.72 -1.58
N GLN A 63 -6.19 3.69 -1.70
CA GLN A 63 -6.52 2.50 -2.48
C GLN A 63 -7.79 1.82 -1.95
N LYS A 64 -7.89 1.65 -0.63
CA LYS A 64 -9.07 1.06 0.02
C LYS A 64 -10.30 1.94 -0.16
N GLU A 65 -10.17 3.24 0.07
CA GLU A 65 -11.26 4.20 -0.10
C GLU A 65 -11.77 4.24 -1.54
N LEU A 66 -10.88 4.28 -2.52
CA LEU A 66 -11.28 4.21 -3.92
C LEU A 66 -12.00 2.90 -4.24
N MET A 67 -11.47 1.76 -3.77
CA MET A 67 -12.11 0.47 -4.01
C MET A 67 -13.48 0.40 -3.36
N GLN A 68 -13.63 0.90 -2.14
CA GLN A 68 -14.91 0.97 -1.47
C GLN A 68 -15.91 1.80 -2.28
N ASN A 69 -15.50 2.97 -2.75
CA ASN A 69 -16.33 3.81 -3.60
C ASN A 69 -16.71 3.14 -4.92
N LEU A 70 -15.79 2.37 -5.53
CA LEU A 70 -16.07 1.59 -6.76
C LEU A 70 -17.06 0.45 -6.54
N LEU A 71 -17.13 -0.13 -5.35
CA LEU A 71 -18.09 -1.16 -5.00
C LEU A 71 -19.47 -0.55 -4.69
N GLU A 72 -19.51 0.58 -3.99
CA GLU A 72 -20.74 1.24 -3.57
C GLU A 72 -21.41 2.06 -4.69
N HIS A 73 -20.63 2.54 -5.64
CA HIS A 73 -21.09 3.46 -6.68
C HIS A 73 -20.57 3.06 -8.07
N ASP A 74 -21.38 3.33 -9.09
CA ASP A 74 -20.97 3.16 -10.50
C ASP A 74 -20.07 4.34 -10.93
N ILE A 75 -18.78 4.26 -10.59
CA ILE A 75 -17.78 5.30 -10.88
C ILE A 75 -16.98 4.90 -12.11
N ASP A 76 -16.86 5.83 -13.07
CA ASP A 76 -15.97 5.64 -14.22
C ASP A 76 -14.51 5.97 -13.83
N VAL A 77 -13.69 4.93 -13.63
CA VAL A 77 -12.26 5.06 -13.32
C VAL A 77 -11.51 5.85 -14.40
N SER A 78 -11.99 5.83 -15.65
CA SER A 78 -11.37 6.60 -16.74
C SER A 78 -11.52 8.12 -16.58
N ALA A 79 -12.42 8.58 -15.72
CA ALA A 79 -12.60 9.99 -15.38
C ALA A 79 -11.62 10.48 -14.29
N LEU A 80 -10.90 9.59 -13.63
CA LEU A 80 -9.88 9.97 -12.65
C LEU A 80 -8.68 10.62 -13.35
N SER A 81 -8.10 11.64 -12.71
CA SER A 81 -6.90 12.27 -13.26
C SER A 81 -5.73 11.28 -13.30
N GLY A 82 -4.91 11.35 -14.37
CA GLY A 82 -3.75 10.48 -14.54
C GLY A 82 -2.76 10.55 -13.38
N ASP A 83 -2.65 11.71 -12.72
CA ASP A 83 -1.79 11.90 -11.55
C ASP A 83 -2.27 11.07 -10.35
N ILE A 84 -3.60 11.02 -10.12
CA ILE A 84 -4.20 10.21 -9.04
C ILE A 84 -3.99 8.72 -9.34
N VAL A 85 -4.29 8.28 -10.57
CA VAL A 85 -4.13 6.89 -11.03
C VAL A 85 -2.69 6.43 -10.83
N SER A 86 -1.72 7.25 -11.25
CA SER A 86 -0.29 6.96 -11.10
C SER A 86 0.15 6.93 -9.65
N TRP A 87 -0.31 7.86 -8.82
CA TRP A 87 0.08 7.94 -7.41
C TRP A 87 -0.48 6.77 -6.59
N ILE A 88 -1.75 6.40 -6.83
CA ILE A 88 -2.41 5.24 -6.18
C ILE A 88 -1.89 3.92 -6.76
N ARG A 89 -1.22 3.93 -7.92
CA ARG A 89 -0.72 2.74 -8.64
C ARG A 89 -1.82 1.76 -9.03
N ILE A 90 -2.99 2.26 -9.44
CA ILE A 90 -4.11 1.41 -9.91
C ILE A 90 -3.67 0.56 -11.11
N ASP A 91 -2.83 1.11 -12.00
CA ASP A 91 -2.30 0.40 -13.17
C ASP A 91 -1.56 -0.90 -12.82
N SER A 92 -1.07 -1.01 -11.57
CA SER A 92 -0.38 -2.21 -11.11
C SER A 92 -1.32 -3.36 -10.74
N TRP A 93 -2.61 -3.08 -10.49
CA TRP A 93 -3.56 -4.11 -10.05
C TRP A 93 -3.95 -5.06 -11.17
N GLY A 94 -4.05 -4.54 -12.40
CA GLY A 94 -4.55 -5.28 -13.56
C GLY A 94 -6.05 -5.09 -13.76
N GLU A 95 -6.57 -5.70 -14.82
CA GLU A 95 -7.97 -5.55 -15.23
C GLU A 95 -8.85 -6.75 -14.85
N TRP A 96 -8.23 -7.89 -14.54
CA TRP A 96 -8.94 -9.08 -14.08
C TRP A 96 -9.15 -9.03 -12.58
N PHE A 97 -10.38 -9.30 -12.14
CA PHE A 97 -10.71 -9.27 -10.72
C PHE A 97 -11.71 -10.35 -10.32
N VAL A 98 -11.73 -10.63 -9.03
CA VAL A 98 -12.76 -11.43 -8.34
C VAL A 98 -13.03 -10.81 -6.97
N LEU A 99 -14.28 -10.87 -6.54
CA LEU A 99 -14.74 -10.41 -5.24
C LEU A 99 -15.12 -11.60 -4.37
N LEU A 100 -14.71 -11.59 -3.11
CA LEU A 100 -15.12 -12.54 -2.09
C LEU A 100 -15.78 -11.78 -0.94
N LEU A 101 -17.04 -12.09 -0.65
CA LEU A 101 -17.71 -11.63 0.56
C LEU A 101 -17.34 -12.57 1.71
N LEU A 102 -16.88 -12.01 2.82
CA LEU A 102 -16.49 -12.75 4.00
C LEU A 102 -17.55 -12.56 5.09
N LYS A 103 -17.85 -13.59 5.87
CA LYS A 103 -18.78 -13.46 7.01
C LYS A 103 -18.11 -12.88 8.25
N ASP A 104 -16.81 -13.08 8.42
CA ASP A 104 -16.04 -12.66 9.58
C ASP A 104 -14.97 -11.63 9.25
N GLU A 105 -14.79 -10.64 10.14
CA GLU A 105 -13.87 -9.50 9.99
C GLU A 105 -12.41 -9.79 10.43
N GLY A 106 -12.08 -10.99 10.86
CA GLY A 106 -10.88 -11.27 11.67
C GLY A 106 -9.62 -11.69 10.92
N LEU A 107 -9.62 -11.77 9.59
CA LEU A 107 -8.45 -12.26 8.85
C LEU A 107 -7.48 -11.14 8.48
N ASP A 108 -6.23 -11.34 8.84
CA ASP A 108 -5.12 -10.51 8.37
C ASP A 108 -4.61 -11.05 7.03
N PHE A 109 -4.89 -10.31 5.96
CA PHE A 109 -4.42 -10.61 4.60
C PHE A 109 -3.10 -9.90 4.28
N SER A 110 -2.24 -9.69 5.27
CA SER A 110 -0.97 -8.98 5.10
C SER A 110 0.08 -9.76 4.31
N GLU A 111 -0.04 -11.09 4.22
CA GLU A 111 0.85 -11.89 3.39
C GLU A 111 0.29 -12.03 1.96
N PRO A 112 1.02 -11.54 0.94
CA PRO A 112 0.62 -11.74 -0.44
C PRO A 112 0.71 -13.23 -0.79
N LEU A 113 -0.41 -13.83 -1.16
CA LEU A 113 -0.47 -15.24 -1.60
C LEU A 113 0.40 -15.50 -2.84
N THR A 114 0.57 -14.50 -3.69
CA THR A 114 1.52 -14.47 -4.80
C THR A 114 1.89 -13.03 -5.14
N GLU A 115 3.11 -12.79 -5.62
CA GLU A 115 3.57 -11.47 -6.10
C GLU A 115 2.78 -10.93 -7.32
N LYS A 116 1.94 -11.77 -7.93
CA LYS A 116 1.20 -11.47 -9.16
C LYS A 116 -0.23 -10.98 -8.92
N VAL A 117 -0.70 -11.01 -7.69
CA VAL A 117 -2.08 -10.66 -7.33
C VAL A 117 -2.09 -9.60 -6.25
N THR A 118 -2.87 -8.56 -6.45
CA THR A 118 -3.11 -7.51 -5.45
C THR A 118 -4.35 -7.87 -4.65
N LEU A 119 -4.24 -7.88 -3.32
CA LEU A 119 -5.32 -8.11 -2.38
C LEU A 119 -5.72 -6.80 -1.72
N LEU A 120 -7.01 -6.47 -1.75
CA LEU A 120 -7.56 -5.27 -1.14
C LEU A 120 -8.77 -5.64 -0.26
N PRO A 121 -8.58 -5.76 1.05
CA PRO A 121 -9.69 -5.92 1.99
C PRO A 121 -10.39 -4.57 2.20
N VAL A 122 -11.69 -4.53 1.99
CA VAL A 122 -12.57 -3.35 2.13
C VAL A 122 -13.89 -3.75 2.78
N GLN A 123 -14.69 -2.77 3.21
CA GLN A 123 -15.98 -3.01 3.88
C GLN A 123 -17.09 -2.12 3.30
N PRO A 124 -17.48 -2.29 2.04
CA PRO A 124 -18.58 -1.54 1.46
C PRO A 124 -19.88 -1.85 2.21
N HIS A 125 -20.60 -0.80 2.65
CA HIS A 125 -21.81 -0.92 3.45
C HIS A 125 -21.68 -1.83 4.70
N GLY A 126 -20.47 -1.95 5.25
CA GLY A 126 -20.19 -2.81 6.42
C GLY A 126 -20.04 -4.30 6.08
N VAL A 127 -20.04 -4.69 4.81
CA VAL A 127 -19.85 -6.08 4.37
C VAL A 127 -18.36 -6.34 4.12
N PRO A 128 -17.70 -7.22 4.91
CA PRO A 128 -16.31 -7.55 4.68
C PRO A 128 -16.09 -8.15 3.30
N THR A 129 -15.33 -7.49 2.46
CA THR A 129 -15.12 -7.87 1.07
C THR A 129 -13.64 -7.90 0.75
N LEU A 130 -13.15 -9.02 0.22
CA LEU A 130 -11.80 -9.13 -0.31
C LEU A 130 -11.84 -8.99 -1.83
N CYS A 131 -11.18 -7.96 -2.34
CA CYS A 131 -11.00 -7.75 -3.78
C CYS A 131 -9.64 -8.30 -4.19
N MET A 132 -9.61 -9.17 -5.17
CA MET A 132 -8.39 -9.73 -5.75
C MET A 132 -8.25 -9.24 -7.19
N PHE A 133 -7.07 -8.74 -7.55
CA PHE A 133 -6.77 -8.24 -8.89
C PHE A 133 -5.53 -8.88 -9.47
N ALA A 134 -5.52 -9.11 -10.78
CA ALA A 134 -4.35 -9.57 -11.51
C ALA A 134 -4.33 -9.03 -12.94
N ARG A 135 -3.14 -9.02 -13.54
CA ARG A 135 -2.97 -8.68 -14.96
C ARG A 135 -3.43 -9.79 -15.89
N GLU A 136 -3.41 -11.03 -15.43
CA GLU A 136 -3.73 -12.23 -16.20
C GLU A 136 -4.81 -13.04 -15.49
N GLU A 137 -5.80 -13.52 -16.24
CA GLU A 137 -6.88 -14.36 -15.73
C GLU A 137 -6.36 -15.64 -15.07
N THR A 138 -5.39 -16.28 -15.69
CA THR A 138 -4.80 -17.54 -15.20
C THR A 138 -4.16 -17.39 -13.83
N SER A 139 -3.41 -16.31 -13.62
CA SER A 139 -2.80 -15.97 -12.34
C SER A 139 -3.87 -15.71 -11.27
N LEU A 140 -4.96 -15.01 -11.63
CA LEU A 140 -6.06 -14.73 -10.71
C LEU A 140 -6.79 -16.01 -10.30
N ARG A 141 -7.10 -16.90 -11.26
CA ARG A 141 -7.77 -18.17 -10.97
C ARG A 141 -6.94 -19.09 -10.08
N GLN A 142 -5.63 -19.15 -10.32
CA GLN A 142 -4.73 -19.93 -9.47
C GLN A 142 -4.70 -19.39 -8.04
N SER A 143 -4.57 -18.08 -7.90
CA SER A 143 -4.54 -17.41 -6.58
C SER A 143 -5.89 -17.48 -5.87
N LEU A 144 -7.01 -17.46 -6.61
CA LEU A 144 -8.33 -17.68 -6.04
C LEU A 144 -8.43 -19.08 -5.42
N GLY A 145 -7.98 -20.12 -6.12
CA GLY A 145 -7.97 -21.49 -5.56
C GLY A 145 -7.13 -21.61 -4.28
N MET A 146 -5.99 -20.92 -4.24
CA MET A 146 -5.16 -20.86 -3.02
C MET A 146 -5.87 -20.11 -1.88
N MET A 147 -6.53 -19.00 -2.19
CA MET A 147 -7.30 -18.19 -1.22
C MET A 147 -8.48 -19.02 -0.67
N GLU A 148 -9.23 -19.68 -1.52
CA GLU A 148 -10.34 -20.55 -1.10
C GLU A 148 -9.87 -21.68 -0.18
N ALA A 149 -8.73 -22.30 -0.46
CA ALA A 149 -8.13 -23.29 0.42
C ALA A 149 -7.77 -22.69 1.78
N TYR A 150 -7.10 -21.53 1.78
CA TYR A 150 -6.72 -20.80 2.99
C TYR A 150 -7.94 -20.42 3.85
N LEU A 151 -9.02 -19.89 3.24
CA LEU A 151 -10.24 -19.52 3.96
C LEU A 151 -10.90 -20.75 4.59
N LYS A 152 -10.97 -21.88 3.87
CA LYS A 152 -11.51 -23.14 4.37
C LYS A 152 -10.69 -23.71 5.53
N GLU A 153 -9.36 -23.68 5.45
CA GLU A 153 -8.48 -24.13 6.51
C GLU A 153 -8.64 -23.30 7.79
N ASN A 154 -8.92 -22.01 7.65
CA ASN A 154 -9.17 -21.11 8.79
C ASN A 154 -10.64 -21.07 9.23
N GLY A 155 -11.52 -21.88 8.64
CA GLY A 155 -12.94 -21.98 9.03
C GLY A 155 -13.75 -20.72 8.72
N VAL A 156 -13.33 -19.92 7.71
CA VAL A 156 -14.01 -18.69 7.32
C VAL A 156 -15.01 -18.99 6.23
N ASP A 157 -16.26 -18.65 6.49
CA ASP A 157 -17.34 -18.69 5.52
C ASP A 157 -17.20 -17.54 4.51
N TYR A 158 -17.34 -17.83 3.24
CA TYR A 158 -17.24 -16.83 2.17
C TYR A 158 -18.15 -17.15 0.99
N PHE A 159 -18.49 -16.12 0.22
CA PHE A 159 -19.13 -16.22 -1.08
C PHE A 159 -18.19 -15.68 -2.15
N ALA A 160 -17.79 -16.53 -3.10
CA ALA A 160 -16.95 -16.13 -4.21
C ALA A 160 -17.77 -15.69 -5.42
N GLY A 161 -17.41 -14.54 -5.97
CA GLY A 161 -17.88 -14.05 -7.26
C GLY A 161 -17.26 -14.80 -8.42
N SER A 162 -17.74 -14.53 -9.63
CA SER A 162 -17.07 -14.98 -10.85
C SER A 162 -15.89 -14.07 -11.20
N VAL A 163 -14.83 -14.63 -11.77
CA VAL A 163 -13.73 -13.88 -12.35
C VAL A 163 -14.25 -13.01 -13.50
N ARG A 164 -13.94 -11.72 -13.47
CA ARG A 164 -14.38 -10.72 -14.46
C ARG A 164 -13.21 -9.85 -14.90
N CYS A 165 -13.43 -9.11 -15.99
CA CYS A 165 -12.44 -8.19 -16.55
C CYS A 165 -13.07 -6.80 -16.73
N GLY A 166 -12.29 -5.76 -16.42
CA GLY A 166 -12.65 -4.36 -16.62
C GLY A 166 -13.33 -3.70 -15.42
N TRP A 167 -12.90 -2.50 -15.16
CA TRP A 167 -13.29 -1.69 -13.98
C TRP A 167 -14.79 -1.41 -13.89
N LYS A 168 -15.47 -1.21 -15.03
CA LYS A 168 -16.92 -0.98 -15.09
C LYS A 168 -17.76 -2.17 -14.61
N GLN A 169 -17.16 -3.34 -14.47
CA GLN A 169 -17.85 -4.53 -13.99
C GLN A 169 -17.80 -4.70 -12.47
N ILE A 170 -17.04 -3.86 -11.75
CA ILE A 170 -16.83 -4.01 -10.30
C ILE A 170 -18.14 -3.80 -9.53
N HIS A 171 -18.80 -2.66 -9.70
CA HIS A 171 -20.07 -2.37 -9.01
C HIS A 171 -21.18 -3.39 -9.35
N PRO A 172 -21.46 -3.71 -10.63
CA PRO A 172 -22.44 -4.74 -10.97
C PRO A 172 -22.09 -6.13 -10.42
N ALA A 173 -20.79 -6.47 -10.36
CA ALA A 173 -20.35 -7.73 -9.78
C ALA A 173 -20.63 -7.79 -8.28
N PHE A 174 -20.38 -6.70 -7.58
CA PHE A 174 -20.63 -6.61 -6.14
C PHE A 174 -22.12 -6.74 -5.82
N LEU A 175 -22.98 -5.99 -6.50
CA LEU A 175 -24.43 -6.08 -6.32
C LEU A 175 -24.96 -7.50 -6.55
N SER A 176 -24.56 -8.10 -7.66
CA SER A 176 -24.96 -9.51 -7.97
C SER A 176 -24.45 -10.52 -6.94
N LEU A 177 -23.31 -10.25 -6.30
CA LEU A 177 -22.76 -11.12 -5.27
C LEU A 177 -23.50 -10.96 -3.95
N CYS A 178 -23.88 -9.73 -3.58
CA CYS A 178 -24.71 -9.44 -2.39
C CYS A 178 -26.09 -10.10 -2.51
N GLU A 179 -26.78 -9.93 -3.64
CA GLU A 179 -28.08 -10.58 -3.88
C GLU A 179 -28.01 -12.11 -3.73
N ARG A 180 -26.97 -12.72 -4.26
CA ARG A 180 -26.78 -14.18 -4.15
C ARG A 180 -26.44 -14.63 -2.72
N SER A 181 -25.74 -13.81 -1.95
CA SER A 181 -25.41 -14.12 -0.56
C SER A 181 -26.63 -14.03 0.36
N GLU A 182 -27.57 -13.12 0.11
CA GLU A 182 -28.84 -12.99 0.84
C GLU A 182 -29.76 -14.20 0.59
N ILE A 183 -29.87 -14.63 -0.68
CA ILE A 183 -30.67 -15.82 -1.05
C ILE A 183 -30.13 -17.11 -0.41
N ALA A 184 -28.80 -17.20 -0.19
CA ALA A 184 -28.21 -18.38 0.41
C ALA A 184 -28.33 -18.43 1.95
N GLN A 185 -28.85 -17.36 2.59
CA GLN A 185 -29.08 -17.28 4.04
C GLN A 185 -30.54 -17.56 4.44
N GLU A 186 -31.48 -17.59 3.48
CA GLU A 186 -32.86 -18.07 3.65
C GLU A 186 -32.96 -19.58 3.46
#